data_a3c232a2c5eec2ff377840c891afc313
#
_entry.id   a3c232a2c5eec2ff377840c891afc313
#
_cell.length_a   1.000
_cell.length_b   1.000
_cell.length_c   1.000
_cell.angle_alpha   90.00
_cell.angle_beta   90.00
_cell.angle_gamma   90.00
#
_symmetry.space_group_name_H-M   'P 1'
#
loop_
_entity.id
_entity.type
_entity.pdbx_description
1 polymer ?
#
loop_
_entity_poly.entity_id
_entity_poly.type
_entity_poly.pdbx_seq_one_letter_code
_entity_poly.pdbx_strand_id
1 'polypeptide(L)'
;MEHRHSIKDTIKSVILAILSLAWVYPVFMILFNSLKQETSITTGTAFELPTSETFAGLMNYINALTSQGFLSAFWYSLVITITSVVLILICCSMCAWFITRVNTWYSKALYYLFVFSMVVPFQMLMFTLSATADRLHLSSPYTICIIYLGFGAGLAVFMFCGFMKSIPIEIEEAAMIDGCSPIKTFFQVVLPILKPTLISVGILETMWLWNDYLLPYLVLDRTKGYMTIPILIQYFRGSYGRVEMGPMMASIMMNIIPIIVVYLLCQKHIIKGVAAGAVKG
;
A
#
# COMPACT_ATOMS: atom_id res chain seq x y z
N MET A 1 -26.98 -18.81 -25.68
CA MET A 1 -27.19 -17.48 -26.27
C MET A 1 -25.83 -16.95 -26.71
N GLU A 2 -25.52 -17.08 -28.02
CA GLU A 2 -24.30 -16.48 -28.58
C GLU A 2 -24.46 -14.96 -28.56
N HIS A 3 -23.63 -14.28 -27.76
CA HIS A 3 -23.51 -12.84 -27.84
C HIS A 3 -22.92 -12.48 -29.21
N ARG A 4 -23.77 -12.04 -30.14
CA ARG A 4 -23.33 -11.37 -31.36
C ARG A 4 -22.49 -10.15 -30.97
N HIS A 5 -21.17 -10.28 -31.03
CA HIS A 5 -20.27 -9.15 -30.83
C HIS A 5 -20.61 -8.05 -31.86
N SER A 6 -21.17 -6.96 -31.38
CA SER A 6 -21.42 -5.80 -32.22
C SER A 6 -20.08 -5.19 -32.64
N ILE A 7 -19.97 -4.66 -33.84
CA ILE A 7 -18.80 -3.92 -34.34
C ILE A 7 -18.41 -2.82 -33.32
N LYS A 8 -19.40 -2.19 -32.67
CA LYS A 8 -19.18 -1.19 -31.62
C LYS A 8 -18.45 -1.77 -30.39
N ASP A 9 -18.75 -3.01 -30.02
CA ASP A 9 -18.09 -3.66 -28.85
C ASP A 9 -16.66 -4.07 -29.19
N THR A 10 -16.41 -4.47 -30.44
CA THR A 10 -15.06 -4.73 -30.95
C THR A 10 -14.22 -3.45 -30.96
N ILE A 11 -14.77 -2.33 -31.46
CA ILE A 11 -14.07 -1.03 -31.43
C ILE A 11 -13.75 -0.59 -30.02
N LYS A 12 -14.69 -0.69 -29.08
CA LYS A 12 -14.45 -0.37 -27.65
C LYS A 12 -13.34 -1.24 -27.07
N SER A 13 -13.35 -2.54 -27.36
CA SER A 13 -12.33 -3.48 -26.87
C SER A 13 -10.94 -3.14 -27.42
N VAL A 14 -10.83 -2.76 -28.68
CA VAL A 14 -9.56 -2.33 -29.29
C VAL A 14 -9.06 -1.05 -28.67
N ILE A 15 -9.93 -0.06 -28.48
CA ILE A 15 -9.55 1.21 -27.81
C ILE A 15 -9.07 0.93 -26.39
N LEU A 16 -9.80 0.13 -25.61
CA LEU A 16 -9.41 -0.26 -24.25
C LEU A 16 -8.08 -1.01 -24.23
N ALA A 17 -7.83 -1.90 -25.20
CA ALA A 17 -6.56 -2.61 -25.31
C ALA A 17 -5.39 -1.66 -25.57
N ILE A 18 -5.54 -0.71 -26.50
CA ILE A 18 -4.52 0.31 -26.80
C ILE A 18 -4.24 1.16 -25.56
N LEU A 19 -5.30 1.65 -24.89
CA LEU A 19 -5.15 2.41 -23.66
C LEU A 19 -4.43 1.60 -22.57
N SER A 20 -4.81 0.33 -22.39
CA SER A 20 -4.17 -0.56 -21.41
C SER A 20 -2.68 -0.77 -21.70
N LEU A 21 -2.30 -0.95 -22.98
CA LEU A 21 -0.90 -1.05 -23.39
C LEU A 21 -0.13 0.25 -23.10
N ALA A 22 -0.75 1.41 -23.37
CA ALA A 22 -0.14 2.70 -23.06
C ALA A 22 0.11 2.89 -21.55
N TRP A 23 -0.82 2.42 -20.70
CA TRP A 23 -0.66 2.47 -19.23
C TRP A 23 0.42 1.53 -18.71
N VAL A 24 0.62 0.36 -19.33
CA VAL A 24 1.64 -0.62 -18.91
C VAL A 24 3.01 -0.30 -19.50
N TYR A 25 3.08 0.47 -20.57
CA TYR A 25 4.30 0.81 -21.29
C TYR A 25 5.43 1.39 -20.39
N PRO A 26 5.19 2.31 -19.42
CA PRO A 26 6.23 2.80 -18.52
C PRO A 26 6.92 1.69 -17.71
N VAL A 27 6.20 0.63 -17.35
CA VAL A 27 6.78 -0.52 -16.63
C VAL A 27 7.73 -1.29 -17.55
N PHE A 28 7.36 -1.48 -18.81
CA PHE A 28 8.26 -2.08 -19.81
C PHE A 28 9.51 -1.21 -20.05
N MET A 29 9.34 0.12 -20.09
CA MET A 29 10.50 1.03 -20.22
C MET A 29 11.49 0.84 -19.06
N ILE A 30 11.00 0.78 -17.82
CA ILE A 30 11.87 0.55 -16.65
C ILE A 30 12.53 -0.83 -16.77
N LEU A 31 11.79 -1.86 -17.14
CA LEU A 31 12.32 -3.21 -17.34
C LEU A 31 13.44 -3.24 -18.39
N PHE A 32 13.23 -2.66 -19.58
CA PHE A 32 14.26 -2.66 -20.63
C PHE A 32 15.49 -1.85 -20.21
N ASN A 33 15.29 -0.70 -19.58
CA ASN A 33 16.41 0.10 -19.13
C ASN A 33 17.17 -0.53 -17.93
N SER A 34 16.48 -1.32 -17.08
CA SER A 34 17.16 -2.06 -16.02
C SER A 34 18.14 -3.13 -16.54
N LEU A 35 18.02 -3.53 -17.79
CA LEU A 35 18.87 -4.52 -18.46
C LEU A 35 19.97 -3.90 -19.34
N LYS A 36 20.06 -2.56 -19.41
CA LYS A 36 21.07 -1.83 -20.21
C LYS A 36 22.28 -1.44 -19.37
N GLN A 37 23.39 -1.19 -20.06
CA GLN A 37 24.57 -0.57 -19.48
C GLN A 37 24.30 0.89 -19.10
N GLU A 38 24.90 1.36 -18.02
CA GLU A 38 24.72 2.72 -17.49
C GLU A 38 24.94 3.81 -18.53
N THR A 39 26.01 3.68 -19.33
CA THR A 39 26.31 4.61 -20.41
C THR A 39 25.18 4.72 -21.43
N SER A 40 24.60 3.58 -21.79
CA SER A 40 23.53 3.53 -22.78
C SER A 40 22.19 4.08 -22.24
N ILE A 41 21.96 4.02 -20.93
CA ILE A 41 20.79 4.63 -20.31
C ILE A 41 20.94 6.15 -20.28
N THR A 42 22.15 6.65 -19.98
CA THR A 42 22.39 8.09 -19.79
C THR A 42 22.59 8.86 -21.08
N THR A 43 23.11 8.23 -22.15
CA THR A 43 23.38 8.87 -23.45
C THR A 43 22.31 8.56 -24.51
N GLY A 44 21.61 7.45 -24.38
CA GLY A 44 20.54 7.04 -25.29
C GLY A 44 19.16 7.57 -24.89
N THR A 45 18.14 7.07 -25.56
CA THR A 45 16.76 7.36 -25.21
C THR A 45 16.17 6.23 -24.33
N ALA A 46 15.26 6.60 -23.44
CA ALA A 46 14.58 5.63 -22.58
C ALA A 46 13.68 4.64 -23.34
N PHE A 47 13.37 4.96 -24.60
CA PHE A 47 12.49 4.15 -25.47
C PHE A 47 13.22 3.07 -26.28
N GLU A 48 14.55 3.15 -26.38
CA GLU A 48 15.35 2.18 -27.11
C GLU A 48 15.39 0.84 -26.39
N LEU A 49 15.22 -0.24 -27.14
CA LEU A 49 15.37 -1.60 -26.64
C LEU A 49 16.85 -1.95 -26.44
N PRO A 50 17.21 -2.82 -25.48
CA PRO A 50 18.56 -3.32 -25.33
C PRO A 50 19.02 -4.02 -26.61
N THR A 51 20.23 -3.69 -27.09
CA THR A 51 20.92 -4.39 -28.18
C THR A 51 22.05 -5.26 -27.62
N SER A 52 22.68 -6.09 -28.46
CA SER A 52 23.83 -6.90 -28.04
C SER A 52 24.98 -6.07 -27.43
N GLU A 53 25.14 -4.82 -27.86
CA GLU A 53 26.19 -3.91 -27.38
C GLU A 53 25.78 -3.15 -26.10
N THR A 54 24.50 -2.90 -25.91
CA THR A 54 23.98 -2.11 -24.77
C THR A 54 23.46 -2.98 -23.63
N PHE A 55 23.36 -4.28 -23.83
CA PHE A 55 22.81 -5.23 -22.86
C PHE A 55 23.79 -5.50 -21.71
N ALA A 56 23.38 -5.24 -20.47
CA ALA A 56 24.14 -5.49 -19.25
C ALA A 56 23.75 -6.79 -18.54
N GLY A 57 22.77 -7.53 -19.07
CA GLY A 57 22.23 -8.72 -18.40
C GLY A 57 21.62 -8.36 -17.05
N LEU A 58 21.93 -9.17 -16.03
CA LEU A 58 21.46 -8.97 -14.66
C LEU A 58 22.42 -8.16 -13.78
N MET A 59 23.46 -7.54 -14.34
CA MET A 59 24.49 -6.85 -13.56
C MET A 59 23.90 -5.72 -12.71
N ASN A 60 22.93 -4.98 -13.23
CA ASN A 60 22.26 -3.90 -12.49
C ASN A 60 21.49 -4.43 -11.27
N TYR A 61 20.87 -5.61 -11.38
CA TYR A 61 20.19 -6.28 -10.26
C TYR A 61 21.19 -6.77 -9.21
N ILE A 62 22.31 -7.35 -9.64
CA ILE A 62 23.39 -7.77 -8.74
C ILE A 62 23.95 -6.56 -8.00
N ASN A 63 24.24 -5.48 -8.72
CA ASN A 63 24.76 -4.25 -8.12
C ASN A 63 23.76 -3.65 -7.12
N ALA A 64 22.46 -3.59 -7.45
CA ALA A 64 21.44 -3.11 -6.55
C ALA A 64 21.37 -3.94 -5.25
N LEU A 65 21.46 -5.27 -5.37
CA LEU A 65 21.39 -6.19 -4.22
C LEU A 65 22.64 -6.13 -3.33
N THR A 66 23.84 -5.93 -3.92
CA THR A 66 25.11 -6.08 -3.21
C THR A 66 25.70 -4.77 -2.71
N SER A 67 25.57 -3.67 -3.48
CA SER A 67 26.32 -2.44 -3.22
C SER A 67 25.56 -1.36 -2.44
N GLN A 68 24.22 -1.41 -2.41
CA GLN A 68 23.41 -0.30 -1.92
C GLN A 68 22.48 -0.63 -0.73
N GLY A 69 22.65 -1.81 -0.14
CA GLY A 69 21.84 -2.20 1.01
C GLY A 69 20.36 -2.48 0.71
N PHE A 70 20.03 -2.89 -0.53
CA PHE A 70 18.67 -3.20 -0.95
C PHE A 70 17.98 -4.23 -0.06
N LEU A 71 18.69 -5.29 0.37
CA LEU A 71 18.11 -6.32 1.23
C LEU A 71 17.65 -5.78 2.59
N SER A 72 18.42 -4.86 3.17
CA SER A 72 18.04 -4.19 4.42
C SER A 72 16.83 -3.26 4.21
N ALA A 73 16.82 -2.50 3.12
CA ALA A 73 15.71 -1.63 2.77
C ALA A 73 14.42 -2.43 2.49
N PHE A 74 14.55 -3.56 1.80
CA PHE A 74 13.45 -4.50 1.54
C PHE A 74 12.89 -5.05 2.87
N TRP A 75 13.77 -5.49 3.77
CA TRP A 75 13.37 -6.00 5.08
C TRP A 75 12.61 -4.94 5.89
N TYR A 76 13.11 -3.72 5.96
CA TYR A 76 12.44 -2.64 6.67
C TYR A 76 11.10 -2.27 6.03
N SER A 77 11.02 -2.18 4.69
CA SER A 77 9.75 -1.97 4.00
C SER A 77 8.74 -3.07 4.31
N LEU A 78 9.18 -4.33 4.32
CA LEU A 78 8.32 -5.48 4.61
C LEU A 78 7.80 -5.45 6.05
N VAL A 79 8.70 -5.26 7.03
CA VAL A 79 8.33 -5.19 8.46
C VAL A 79 7.38 -4.05 8.71
N ILE A 80 7.68 -2.85 8.23
CA ILE A 80 6.84 -1.66 8.41
C ILE A 80 5.45 -1.91 7.81
N THR A 81 5.38 -2.40 6.58
CA THR A 81 4.11 -2.63 5.91
C THR A 81 3.26 -3.68 6.62
N ILE A 82 3.84 -4.84 6.94
CA ILE A 82 3.10 -5.94 7.58
C ILE A 82 2.61 -5.51 8.98
N THR A 83 3.50 -4.97 9.81
CA THR A 83 3.14 -4.60 11.19
C THR A 83 2.11 -3.49 11.23
N SER A 84 2.25 -2.48 10.36
CA SER A 84 1.29 -1.37 10.27
C SER A 84 -0.08 -1.83 9.77
N VAL A 85 -0.12 -2.62 8.70
CA VAL A 85 -1.39 -3.13 8.14
C VAL A 85 -2.12 -4.00 9.16
N VAL A 86 -1.42 -4.93 9.81
CA VAL A 86 -2.03 -5.79 10.83
C VAL A 86 -2.60 -4.95 11.98
N LEU A 87 -1.83 -3.97 12.45
CA LEU A 87 -2.25 -3.08 13.53
C LEU A 87 -3.48 -2.25 13.14
N ILE A 88 -3.48 -1.66 11.94
CA ILE A 88 -4.61 -0.90 11.39
C ILE A 88 -5.85 -1.80 11.28
N LEU A 89 -5.71 -2.99 10.69
CA LEU A 89 -6.85 -3.88 10.50
C LEU A 89 -7.50 -4.29 11.82
N ILE A 90 -6.72 -4.66 12.83
CA ILE A 90 -7.24 -5.09 14.14
C ILE A 90 -7.82 -3.90 14.91
N CYS A 91 -7.03 -2.85 15.12
CA CYS A 91 -7.46 -1.73 15.95
C CYS A 91 -8.62 -0.96 15.33
N CYS A 92 -8.58 -0.70 14.03
CA CYS A 92 -9.63 0.08 13.38
C CYS A 92 -10.93 -0.70 13.19
N SER A 93 -10.88 -2.02 12.98
CA SER A 93 -12.11 -2.84 12.95
C SER A 93 -12.78 -2.94 14.31
N MET A 94 -12.00 -3.08 15.40
CA MET A 94 -12.53 -3.04 16.78
C MET A 94 -13.13 -1.67 17.10
N CYS A 95 -12.43 -0.59 16.73
CA CYS A 95 -12.92 0.77 16.94
C CYS A 95 -14.22 1.03 16.15
N ALA A 96 -14.29 0.60 14.90
CA ALA A 96 -15.48 0.72 14.07
C ALA A 96 -16.65 -0.09 14.62
N TRP A 97 -16.38 -1.26 15.18
CA TRP A 97 -17.39 -2.06 15.86
C TRP A 97 -17.97 -1.31 17.06
N PHE A 98 -17.11 -0.76 17.93
CA PHE A 98 -17.55 0.07 19.04
C PHE A 98 -18.38 1.28 18.55
N ILE A 99 -17.89 2.04 17.57
CA ILE A 99 -18.57 3.22 17.04
C ILE A 99 -19.97 2.89 16.50
N THR A 100 -20.13 1.74 15.86
CA THR A 100 -21.40 1.37 15.22
C THR A 100 -22.42 0.75 16.18
N ARG A 101 -21.94 0.11 17.25
CA ARG A 101 -22.82 -0.56 18.23
C ARG A 101 -23.19 0.34 19.42
N VAL A 102 -22.32 1.28 19.77
CA VAL A 102 -22.57 2.22 20.88
C VAL A 102 -23.13 3.53 20.35
N ASN A 103 -24.45 3.70 20.43
CA ASN A 103 -25.13 4.91 19.92
C ASN A 103 -25.10 6.05 20.94
N THR A 104 -23.95 6.66 21.13
CA THR A 104 -23.74 7.80 22.03
C THR A 104 -23.17 9.00 21.28
N TRP A 105 -23.18 10.18 21.91
CA TRP A 105 -22.61 11.39 21.30
C TRP A 105 -21.09 11.26 21.07
N TYR A 106 -20.40 10.63 22.01
CA TYR A 106 -18.94 10.46 21.92
C TYR A 106 -18.53 9.44 20.86
N SER A 107 -19.32 8.38 20.60
CA SER A 107 -19.03 7.45 19.50
C SER A 107 -19.20 8.15 18.13
N LYS A 108 -20.22 9.02 18.02
CA LYS A 108 -20.39 9.86 16.81
C LYS A 108 -19.27 10.88 16.66
N ALA A 109 -18.88 11.54 17.74
CA ALA A 109 -17.74 12.48 17.72
C ALA A 109 -16.45 11.77 17.31
N LEU A 110 -16.18 10.58 17.84
CA LEU A 110 -15.01 9.77 17.47
C LEU A 110 -15.01 9.41 15.97
N TYR A 111 -16.15 9.01 15.43
CA TYR A 111 -16.30 8.75 14.00
C TYR A 111 -15.94 9.98 13.15
N TYR A 112 -16.51 11.14 13.50
CA TYR A 112 -16.22 12.39 12.77
C TYR A 112 -14.77 12.85 12.92
N LEU A 113 -14.12 12.59 14.05
CA LEU A 113 -12.68 12.85 14.22
C LEU A 113 -11.84 12.00 13.27
N PHE A 114 -12.14 10.72 13.12
CA PHE A 114 -11.46 9.87 12.14
C PHE A 114 -11.71 10.33 10.70
N VAL A 115 -12.94 10.66 10.34
CA VAL A 115 -13.25 11.18 9.00
C VAL A 115 -12.55 12.52 8.76
N PHE A 116 -12.52 13.41 9.77
CA PHE A 116 -11.80 14.68 9.68
C PHE A 116 -10.29 14.49 9.47
N SER A 117 -9.68 13.48 10.11
CA SER A 117 -8.25 13.21 9.96
C SER A 117 -7.85 12.90 8.51
N MET A 118 -8.75 12.37 7.68
CA MET A 118 -8.50 12.12 6.25
C MET A 118 -8.34 13.40 5.42
N VAL A 119 -8.91 14.50 5.89
CA VAL A 119 -8.89 15.81 5.17
C VAL A 119 -7.63 16.60 5.50
N VAL A 120 -6.99 16.32 6.65
CA VAL A 120 -5.78 17.03 7.09
C VAL A 120 -4.59 16.59 6.25
N PRO A 121 -3.94 17.49 5.47
CA PRO A 121 -2.79 17.13 4.67
C PRO A 121 -1.60 16.74 5.56
N PHE A 122 -0.94 15.63 5.26
CA PHE A 122 0.25 15.16 5.98
C PHE A 122 1.34 16.25 6.08
N GLN A 123 1.53 17.02 5.02
CA GLN A 123 2.55 18.06 4.91
C GLN A 123 2.40 19.16 5.98
N MET A 124 1.21 19.40 6.49
CA MET A 124 0.99 20.37 7.58
C MET A 124 1.51 19.90 8.92
N LEU A 125 1.59 18.58 9.12
CA LEU A 125 1.96 17.96 10.40
C LEU A 125 3.40 17.40 10.41
N MET A 126 4.02 17.24 9.25
CA MET A 126 5.20 16.40 9.04
C MET A 126 6.39 16.75 9.95
N PHE A 127 6.69 18.03 10.17
CA PHE A 127 7.83 18.43 11.00
C PHE A 127 7.55 18.24 12.49
N THR A 128 6.37 18.63 12.96
CA THR A 128 5.94 18.43 14.35
C THR A 128 5.83 16.94 14.66
N LEU A 129 5.32 16.16 13.71
CA LEU A 129 5.25 14.71 13.82
C LEU A 129 6.62 14.07 13.96
N SER A 130 7.59 14.43 13.10
CA SER A 130 8.95 13.90 13.15
C SER A 130 9.61 14.21 14.51
N ALA A 131 9.48 15.45 15.01
CA ALA A 131 10.00 15.82 16.33
C ALA A 131 9.31 15.06 17.47
N THR A 132 8.00 14.82 17.37
CA THR A 132 7.24 14.05 18.37
C THR A 132 7.61 12.59 18.34
N ALA A 133 7.75 12.00 17.13
CA ALA A 133 8.17 10.62 16.95
C ALA A 133 9.54 10.35 17.59
N ASP A 134 10.49 11.26 17.41
CA ASP A 134 11.83 11.12 18.02
C ASP A 134 11.76 11.22 19.54
N ARG A 135 11.00 12.17 20.09
CA ARG A 135 10.79 12.30 21.55
C ARG A 135 10.14 11.08 22.18
N LEU A 136 9.23 10.42 21.46
CA LEU A 136 8.52 9.22 21.92
C LEU A 136 9.25 7.92 21.57
N HIS A 137 10.46 7.99 21.02
CA HIS A 137 11.27 6.85 20.57
C HIS A 137 10.54 5.97 19.51
N LEU A 138 9.72 6.60 18.65
CA LEU A 138 9.01 5.92 17.56
C LEU A 138 9.79 5.96 16.24
N SER A 139 11.03 6.45 16.23
CA SER A 139 11.90 6.58 15.05
C SER A 139 12.65 5.28 14.74
N SER A 140 11.93 4.17 14.61
CA SER A 140 12.50 2.88 14.25
C SER A 140 11.55 2.10 13.32
N PRO A 141 12.06 1.20 12.47
CA PRO A 141 11.24 0.36 11.61
C PRO A 141 10.22 -0.51 12.35
N TYR A 142 10.45 -0.77 13.62
CA TYR A 142 9.60 -1.61 14.47
C TYR A 142 8.53 -0.82 15.24
N THR A 143 8.67 0.48 15.34
CA THR A 143 7.78 1.35 16.14
C THR A 143 6.98 2.33 15.29
N ILE A 144 7.41 2.63 14.07
CA ILE A 144 6.74 3.55 13.15
C ILE A 144 5.31 3.11 12.81
N CYS A 145 4.98 1.82 12.97
CA CYS A 145 3.63 1.28 12.79
C CYS A 145 2.58 1.98 13.68
N ILE A 146 2.98 2.52 14.84
CA ILE A 146 2.10 3.31 15.71
C ILE A 146 1.71 4.63 15.04
N ILE A 147 2.65 5.26 14.33
CA ILE A 147 2.40 6.49 13.59
C ILE A 147 1.47 6.19 12.39
N TYR A 148 1.76 5.12 11.67
CA TYR A 148 0.92 4.68 10.55
C TYR A 148 -0.50 4.30 10.99
N LEU A 149 -0.67 3.72 12.17
CA LEU A 149 -2.00 3.49 12.73
C LEU A 149 -2.81 4.78 12.81
N GLY A 150 -2.19 5.89 13.23
CA GLY A 150 -2.85 7.19 13.30
C GLY A 150 -3.31 7.70 11.93
N PHE A 151 -2.48 7.57 10.90
CA PHE A 151 -2.80 8.06 9.55
C PHE A 151 -3.74 7.13 8.78
N GLY A 152 -3.57 5.80 8.90
CA GLY A 152 -4.44 4.81 8.24
C GLY A 152 -5.81 4.69 8.90
N ALA A 153 -5.94 5.08 10.18
CA ALA A 153 -7.18 4.90 10.94
C ALA A 153 -8.39 5.62 10.31
N GLY A 154 -8.20 6.79 9.71
CA GLY A 154 -9.30 7.54 9.09
C GLY A 154 -10.04 6.71 8.04
N LEU A 155 -9.32 6.28 7.01
CA LEU A 155 -9.87 5.47 5.91
C LEU A 155 -10.39 4.10 6.41
N ALA A 156 -9.60 3.43 7.23
CA ALA A 156 -9.93 2.10 7.73
C ALA A 156 -11.22 2.12 8.57
N VAL A 157 -11.34 3.02 9.54
CA VAL A 157 -12.55 3.17 10.37
C VAL A 157 -13.76 3.55 9.53
N PHE A 158 -13.60 4.48 8.58
CA PHE A 158 -14.68 4.85 7.67
C PHE A 158 -15.23 3.64 6.89
N MET A 159 -14.35 2.86 6.28
CA MET A 159 -14.74 1.67 5.50
C MET A 159 -15.35 0.58 6.39
N PHE A 160 -14.76 0.31 7.55
CA PHE A 160 -15.31 -0.68 8.49
C PHE A 160 -16.66 -0.26 9.04
N CYS A 161 -16.85 1.00 9.42
CA CYS A 161 -18.15 1.50 9.88
C CYS A 161 -19.22 1.39 8.79
N GLY A 162 -18.84 1.65 7.53
CA GLY A 162 -19.76 1.52 6.39
C GLY A 162 -20.30 0.09 6.25
N PHE A 163 -19.40 -0.91 6.30
CA PHE A 163 -19.80 -2.32 6.20
C PHE A 163 -20.47 -2.84 7.47
N MET A 164 -19.99 -2.45 8.66
CA MET A 164 -20.49 -2.91 9.95
C MET A 164 -21.97 -2.62 10.13
N LYS A 165 -22.47 -1.51 9.59
CA LYS A 165 -23.90 -1.13 9.60
C LYS A 165 -24.78 -2.13 8.83
N SER A 166 -24.23 -2.93 7.95
CA SER A 166 -24.97 -3.95 7.19
C SER A 166 -25.05 -5.31 7.92
N ILE A 167 -24.32 -5.47 9.03
CA ILE A 167 -24.33 -6.70 9.83
C ILE A 167 -25.49 -6.59 10.83
N PRO A 168 -26.48 -7.49 10.79
CA PRO A 168 -27.57 -7.53 11.77
C PRO A 168 -27.03 -7.72 13.20
N ILE A 169 -27.55 -6.94 14.15
CA ILE A 169 -27.09 -6.99 15.55
C ILE A 169 -27.47 -8.31 16.21
N GLU A 170 -28.56 -8.95 15.75
CA GLU A 170 -29.12 -10.20 16.26
C GLU A 170 -28.08 -11.34 16.19
N ILE A 171 -27.16 -11.31 15.26
CA ILE A 171 -26.09 -12.32 15.16
C ILE A 171 -25.12 -12.21 16.36
N GLU A 172 -24.82 -10.97 16.79
CA GLU A 172 -23.95 -10.71 17.93
C GLU A 172 -24.68 -11.01 19.25
N GLU A 173 -25.95 -10.65 19.34
CA GLU A 173 -26.83 -10.97 20.50
C GLU A 173 -26.99 -12.47 20.70
N ALA A 174 -27.20 -13.24 19.62
CA ALA A 174 -27.24 -14.69 19.68
C ALA A 174 -25.94 -15.28 20.23
N ALA A 175 -24.78 -14.80 19.76
CA ALA A 175 -23.50 -15.27 20.26
C ALA A 175 -23.27 -14.92 21.75
N MET A 176 -23.79 -13.78 22.21
CA MET A 176 -23.72 -13.40 23.63
C MET A 176 -24.67 -14.25 24.49
N ILE A 177 -25.86 -14.61 23.98
CA ILE A 177 -26.78 -15.56 24.66
C ILE A 177 -26.14 -16.94 24.79
N ASP A 178 -25.36 -17.37 23.77
CA ASP A 178 -24.58 -18.61 23.79
C ASP A 178 -23.32 -18.53 24.70
N GLY A 179 -23.18 -17.45 25.48
CA GLY A 179 -22.11 -17.29 26.49
C GLY A 179 -20.78 -16.73 25.93
N CYS A 180 -20.75 -16.16 24.75
CA CYS A 180 -19.57 -15.47 24.26
C CYS A 180 -19.38 -14.11 24.97
N SER A 181 -18.18 -13.86 25.47
CA SER A 181 -17.81 -12.51 25.92
C SER A 181 -17.75 -11.54 24.71
N PRO A 182 -17.85 -10.21 24.91
CA PRO A 182 -17.78 -9.25 23.81
C PRO A 182 -16.53 -9.41 22.94
N ILE A 183 -15.36 -9.61 23.55
CA ILE A 183 -14.10 -9.84 22.82
C ILE A 183 -14.19 -11.12 21.98
N LYS A 184 -14.73 -12.19 22.55
CA LYS A 184 -14.91 -13.46 21.83
C LYS A 184 -15.92 -13.32 20.68
N THR A 185 -17.01 -12.60 20.90
CA THR A 185 -18.00 -12.27 19.86
C THR A 185 -17.34 -11.50 18.71
N PHE A 186 -16.51 -10.50 19.02
CA PHE A 186 -15.78 -9.77 17.97
C PHE A 186 -14.90 -10.70 17.14
N PHE A 187 -14.00 -11.45 17.76
CA PHE A 187 -13.00 -12.25 17.00
C PHE A 187 -13.61 -13.48 16.31
N GLN A 188 -14.62 -14.11 16.90
CA GLN A 188 -15.20 -15.36 16.38
C GLN A 188 -16.42 -15.16 15.48
N VAL A 189 -17.13 -14.03 15.60
CA VAL A 189 -18.36 -13.78 14.83
C VAL A 189 -18.18 -12.56 13.93
N VAL A 190 -17.89 -11.40 14.49
CA VAL A 190 -17.86 -10.15 13.73
C VAL A 190 -16.69 -10.10 12.75
N LEU A 191 -15.47 -10.40 13.19
CA LEU A 191 -14.26 -10.33 12.38
C LEU A 191 -14.28 -11.26 11.16
N PRO A 192 -14.75 -12.52 11.25
CA PRO A 192 -14.95 -13.37 10.08
C PRO A 192 -15.97 -12.84 9.07
N ILE A 193 -17.05 -12.21 9.52
CA ILE A 193 -18.05 -11.59 8.64
C ILE A 193 -17.44 -10.37 7.93
N LEU A 194 -16.56 -9.63 8.62
CA LEU A 194 -15.83 -8.48 8.05
C LEU A 194 -14.75 -8.86 7.02
N LYS A 195 -14.46 -10.15 6.83
CA LYS A 195 -13.34 -10.62 5.98
C LYS A 195 -13.27 -9.94 4.60
N PRO A 196 -14.38 -9.72 3.85
CA PRO A 196 -14.28 -9.03 2.56
C PRO A 196 -13.75 -7.59 2.69
N THR A 197 -14.22 -6.86 3.71
CA THR A 197 -13.79 -5.48 3.97
C THR A 197 -12.37 -5.43 4.55
N LEU A 198 -12.00 -6.39 5.42
CA LEU A 198 -10.62 -6.53 5.91
C LEU A 198 -9.63 -6.67 4.75
N ILE A 199 -9.96 -7.52 3.77
CA ILE A 199 -9.11 -7.71 2.60
C ILE A 199 -9.03 -6.41 1.78
N SER A 200 -10.15 -5.72 1.56
CA SER A 200 -10.17 -4.47 0.79
C SER A 200 -9.35 -3.37 1.46
N VAL A 201 -9.55 -3.14 2.76
CA VAL A 201 -8.77 -2.18 3.55
C VAL A 201 -7.30 -2.58 3.58
N GLY A 202 -7.01 -3.87 3.82
CA GLY A 202 -5.64 -4.38 3.87
C GLY A 202 -4.87 -4.16 2.57
N ILE A 203 -5.52 -4.30 1.41
CA ILE A 203 -4.90 -4.03 0.11
C ILE A 203 -4.60 -2.53 -0.05
N LEU A 204 -5.57 -1.66 0.25
CA LEU A 204 -5.40 -0.22 0.11
C LEU A 204 -4.29 0.29 1.02
N GLU A 205 -4.28 -0.13 2.29
CA GLU A 205 -3.24 0.23 3.25
C GLU A 205 -1.86 -0.35 2.85
N THR A 206 -1.81 -1.60 2.37
CA THR A 206 -0.55 -2.20 1.89
C THR A 206 0.03 -1.42 0.72
N MET A 207 -0.80 -1.05 -0.26
CA MET A 207 -0.34 -0.29 -1.43
C MET A 207 0.16 1.10 -1.03
N TRP A 208 -0.53 1.77 -0.12
CA TRP A 208 -0.11 3.06 0.38
C TRP A 208 1.20 2.99 1.17
N LEU A 209 1.27 2.13 2.17
CA LEU A 209 2.43 1.97 3.06
C LEU A 209 3.69 1.51 2.31
N TRP A 210 3.54 0.55 1.38
CA TRP A 210 4.67 0.02 0.61
C TRP A 210 5.34 1.07 -0.27
N ASN A 211 4.57 2.02 -0.79
CA ASN A 211 5.06 3.07 -1.67
C ASN A 211 5.37 4.39 -0.95
N ASP A 212 5.14 4.47 0.37
CA ASP A 212 5.37 5.71 1.10
C ASP A 212 6.88 6.00 1.25
N TYR A 213 7.23 7.17 0.76
CA TYR A 213 8.58 7.74 0.86
C TYR A 213 8.68 8.75 2.01
N LEU A 214 7.67 9.63 2.13
CA LEU A 214 7.85 10.88 2.87
C LEU A 214 7.86 10.67 4.39
N LEU A 215 6.95 9.88 4.93
CA LEU A 215 6.91 9.62 6.37
C LEU A 215 8.14 8.83 6.85
N PRO A 216 8.54 7.70 6.20
CA PRO A 216 9.77 7.00 6.58
C PRO A 216 11.02 7.87 6.42
N TYR A 217 11.11 8.70 5.37
CA TYR A 217 12.23 9.61 5.17
C TYR A 217 12.41 10.58 6.36
N LEU A 218 11.30 11.19 6.82
CA LEU A 218 11.36 12.17 7.90
C LEU A 218 11.58 11.54 9.28
N VAL A 219 11.03 10.35 9.51
CA VAL A 219 11.02 9.72 10.84
C VAL A 219 12.20 8.76 11.01
N LEU A 220 12.59 8.02 9.96
CA LEU A 220 13.60 6.97 10.04
C LEU A 220 14.95 7.42 9.48
N ASP A 221 14.98 7.89 8.25
CA ASP A 221 16.23 8.15 7.53
C ASP A 221 16.95 9.39 8.10
N ARG A 222 16.26 10.51 8.22
CA ARG A 222 16.86 11.74 8.77
C ARG A 222 17.32 11.62 10.20
N THR A 223 16.69 10.75 11.00
CA THR A 223 16.97 10.65 12.45
C THR A 223 17.91 9.50 12.77
N LYS A 224 17.78 8.35 12.11
CA LYS A 224 18.49 7.10 12.48
C LYS A 224 19.18 6.41 11.31
N GLY A 225 19.01 6.89 10.07
CA GLY A 225 19.63 6.31 8.88
C GLY A 225 19.01 4.97 8.41
N TYR A 226 17.78 4.66 8.82
CA TYR A 226 17.07 3.49 8.30
C TYR A 226 16.40 3.84 6.97
N MET A 227 16.66 3.06 5.93
CA MET A 227 16.09 3.28 4.60
C MET A 227 15.05 2.22 4.27
N THR A 228 13.90 2.65 3.73
CA THR A 228 12.95 1.80 3.02
C THR A 228 13.30 1.77 1.54
N ILE A 229 12.67 0.86 0.75
CA ILE A 229 12.96 0.82 -0.70
C ILE A 229 12.66 2.15 -1.40
N PRO A 230 11.53 2.84 -1.15
CA PRO A 230 11.29 4.15 -1.75
C PRO A 230 12.37 5.19 -1.41
N ILE A 231 12.91 5.16 -0.19
CA ILE A 231 14.03 6.03 0.21
C ILE A 231 15.30 5.63 -0.54
N LEU A 232 15.64 4.34 -0.54
CA LEU A 232 16.84 3.82 -1.20
C LEU A 232 16.88 4.21 -2.68
N ILE A 233 15.75 4.11 -3.39
CA ILE A 233 15.66 4.49 -4.81
C ILE A 233 16.06 5.95 -5.02
N GLN A 234 15.81 6.86 -4.08
CA GLN A 234 16.22 8.26 -4.18
C GLN A 234 17.70 8.48 -3.91
N TYR A 235 18.35 7.53 -3.24
CA TYR A 235 19.77 7.62 -2.87
C TYR A 235 20.71 6.84 -3.78
N PHE A 236 20.27 6.33 -4.92
CA PHE A 236 21.15 5.72 -5.92
C PHE A 236 22.06 6.77 -6.54
N ARG A 237 23.17 7.04 -5.86
CA ARG A 237 24.22 7.93 -6.32
C ARG A 237 25.50 7.14 -6.52
N GLY A 238 26.01 7.14 -7.73
CA GLY A 238 27.30 6.55 -8.05
C GLY A 238 28.46 7.45 -7.65
N SER A 239 29.66 7.04 -8.01
CA SER A 239 30.88 7.82 -7.87
C SER A 239 30.69 9.22 -8.45
N TYR A 240 31.24 10.24 -7.79
CA TYR A 240 31.13 11.66 -8.19
C TYR A 240 29.72 12.25 -8.12
N GLY A 241 28.78 11.65 -7.34
CA GLY A 241 27.43 12.19 -7.15
C GLY A 241 26.49 12.01 -8.35
N ARG A 242 26.85 11.21 -9.34
CA ARG A 242 25.94 10.80 -10.43
C ARG A 242 24.95 9.77 -9.93
N VAL A 243 23.72 9.81 -10.46
CA VAL A 243 22.72 8.80 -10.20
C VAL A 243 23.04 7.55 -11.01
N GLU A 244 23.13 6.41 -10.37
CA GLU A 244 23.29 5.11 -11.03
C GLU A 244 21.92 4.63 -11.52
N MET A 245 21.61 4.97 -12.76
CA MET A 245 20.29 4.73 -13.37
C MET A 245 19.99 3.24 -13.53
N GLY A 246 20.99 2.42 -13.89
CA GLY A 246 20.82 0.98 -14.07
C GLY A 246 20.38 0.27 -12.79
N PRO A 247 21.14 0.33 -11.69
CA PRO A 247 20.75 -0.22 -10.39
C PRO A 247 19.46 0.40 -9.83
N MET A 248 19.21 1.70 -10.08
CA MET A 248 17.96 2.35 -9.69
C MET A 248 16.75 1.73 -10.40
N MET A 249 16.81 1.56 -11.73
CA MET A 249 15.74 0.92 -12.51
C MET A 249 15.53 -0.55 -12.09
N ALA A 250 16.60 -1.28 -11.82
CA ALA A 250 16.53 -2.65 -11.29
C ALA A 250 15.84 -2.68 -9.92
N SER A 251 16.14 -1.73 -9.03
CA SER A 251 15.50 -1.62 -7.72
C SER A 251 14.01 -1.30 -7.82
N ILE A 252 13.63 -0.43 -8.75
CA ILE A 252 12.21 -0.14 -9.02
C ILE A 252 11.49 -1.41 -9.50
N MET A 253 12.10 -2.18 -10.42
CA MET A 253 11.52 -3.45 -10.88
C MET A 253 11.35 -4.45 -9.74
N MET A 254 12.36 -4.59 -8.87
CA MET A 254 12.25 -5.46 -7.70
C MET A 254 11.19 -4.97 -6.69
N ASN A 255 11.01 -3.64 -6.54
CA ASN A 255 9.98 -3.06 -5.67
C ASN A 255 8.56 -3.31 -6.17
N ILE A 256 8.35 -3.45 -7.48
CA ILE A 256 7.04 -3.72 -8.07
C ILE A 256 6.58 -5.16 -7.81
N ILE A 257 7.51 -6.12 -7.69
CA ILE A 257 7.19 -7.55 -7.57
C ILE A 257 6.26 -7.86 -6.38
N PRO A 258 6.52 -7.41 -5.14
CA PRO A 258 5.62 -7.68 -4.01
C PRO A 258 4.21 -7.11 -4.22
N ILE A 259 4.09 -5.94 -4.85
CA ILE A 259 2.79 -5.32 -5.14
C ILE A 259 2.00 -6.19 -6.14
N ILE A 260 2.66 -6.67 -7.21
CA ILE A 260 2.04 -7.57 -8.18
C ILE A 260 1.58 -8.85 -7.50
N VAL A 261 2.41 -9.44 -6.63
CA VAL A 261 2.06 -10.66 -5.90
C VAL A 261 0.83 -10.42 -5.01
N VAL A 262 0.82 -9.36 -4.22
CA VAL A 262 -0.34 -9.00 -3.38
C VAL A 262 -1.59 -8.78 -4.24
N TYR A 263 -1.46 -8.05 -5.35
CA TYR A 263 -2.58 -7.84 -6.27
C TYR A 263 -3.13 -9.14 -6.84
N LEU A 264 -2.28 -10.01 -7.36
CA LEU A 264 -2.69 -11.31 -7.96
C LEU A 264 -3.38 -12.21 -6.94
N LEU A 265 -2.91 -12.24 -5.70
CA LEU A 265 -3.54 -12.99 -4.62
C LEU A 265 -4.91 -12.42 -4.22
N CYS A 266 -5.06 -11.11 -4.27
CA CYS A 266 -6.22 -10.40 -3.73
C CYS A 266 -7.22 -9.90 -4.79
N GLN A 267 -6.91 -9.93 -6.10
CA GLN A 267 -7.72 -9.35 -7.19
C GLN A 267 -9.20 -9.78 -7.17
N LYS A 268 -9.47 -11.06 -6.84
CA LYS A 268 -10.85 -11.59 -6.74
C LYS A 268 -11.68 -10.86 -5.68
N HIS A 269 -11.04 -10.38 -4.62
CA HIS A 269 -11.70 -9.68 -3.52
C HIS A 269 -11.87 -8.19 -3.83
N ILE A 270 -10.91 -7.59 -4.54
CA ILE A 270 -11.01 -6.20 -5.02
C ILE A 270 -12.23 -6.02 -5.91
N ILE A 271 -12.41 -6.90 -6.91
CA ILE A 271 -13.53 -6.83 -7.85
C ILE A 271 -14.87 -6.95 -7.11
N LYS A 272 -14.97 -7.85 -6.13
CA LYS A 272 -16.19 -8.02 -5.32
C LYS A 272 -16.47 -6.82 -4.41
N GLY A 273 -15.43 -6.24 -3.79
CA GLY A 273 -15.57 -5.09 -2.90
C GLY A 273 -16.00 -3.81 -3.64
N VAL A 274 -15.41 -3.55 -4.80
CA VAL A 274 -15.78 -2.41 -5.67
C VAL A 274 -17.20 -2.58 -6.22
N ALA A 275 -17.56 -3.78 -6.66
CA ALA A 275 -18.92 -4.06 -7.17
C ALA A 275 -19.99 -3.89 -6.09
N ALA A 276 -19.73 -4.32 -4.85
CA ALA A 276 -20.66 -4.17 -3.73
C ALA A 276 -20.87 -2.69 -3.32
N GLY A 277 -19.86 -1.84 -3.50
CA GLY A 277 -19.96 -0.40 -3.27
C GLY A 277 -20.72 0.35 -4.40
N ALA A 278 -20.60 -0.13 -5.64
CA ALA A 278 -21.23 0.51 -6.81
C ALA A 278 -22.73 0.19 -6.97
N VAL A 279 -23.23 -0.89 -6.34
CA VAL A 279 -24.64 -1.33 -6.47
C VAL A 279 -25.57 -0.65 -5.43
N LYS A 280 -25.05 0.19 -4.53
CA LYS A 280 -25.83 0.95 -3.54
C LYS A 280 -26.07 2.40 -3.93
N GLY A 281 -25.94 2.75 -5.23
CA GLY A 281 -26.35 4.03 -5.81
C GLY A 281 -27.69 3.94 -6.51
#